data_97b0638deea62a3a8271131c62f5e326
#
_entry.id   97b0638deea62a3a8271131c62f5e326
#
_cell.length_a   1.000
_cell.length_b   1.000
_cell.length_c   1.000
_cell.angle_alpha   90.00
_cell.angle_beta   90.00
_cell.angle_gamma   90.00
#
_symmetry.space_group_name_H-M   'P 1'
#
loop_
_entity.id
_entity.type
_entity.pdbx_description
1 polymer ?
#
loop_
_entity_poly.entity_id
_entity_poly.type
_entity_poly.pdbx_seq_one_letter_code
_entity_poly.pdbx_strand_id
1 'polypeptide(L)'
;MNDSHSVLASVTNAFVPVHPDGHKFIAIAGVITLILFVIAPPLGWIGAIATAFCAYFFRDPERVVPKRQDALVSAADGKVSSIAEVVPPRELALGDEKRIRVSVFLSVLDVHIVRTPVAGRITRSVYVPGKFLNAELDKASDENERQALGIETGTGKKLGLILIAGLIARRIVTFVGEGASVSAGERIGLIRFGSRVDVYLPAGAKVLVSVGQTAIGGETVLAELASEASTREVGALVRSELMKG
;
A
#
# COMPACT_ATOMS: atom_id res chain seq x y z
N MET A 1 34.57 6.89 -18.10
CA MET A 1 33.69 7.54 -17.12
C MET A 1 33.29 8.88 -17.73
N ASN A 2 32.15 8.91 -18.39
CA ASN A 2 31.56 10.14 -18.93
C ASN A 2 30.19 10.29 -18.27
N ASP A 3 30.17 10.95 -17.11
CA ASP A 3 28.93 11.39 -16.46
C ASP A 3 28.42 12.65 -17.19
N SER A 4 27.86 12.44 -18.36
CA SER A 4 26.99 13.46 -18.94
C SER A 4 25.64 13.38 -18.18
N HIS A 5 25.55 14.01 -17.01
CA HIS A 5 24.29 14.44 -16.46
C HIS A 5 23.68 15.44 -17.45
N SER A 6 22.96 14.91 -18.45
CA SER A 6 22.30 15.78 -19.41
C SER A 6 21.18 16.51 -18.68
N VAL A 7 21.07 17.81 -18.89
CA VAL A 7 19.98 18.65 -18.36
C VAL A 7 18.61 18.00 -18.70
N LEU A 8 18.53 17.34 -19.88
CA LEU A 8 17.38 16.54 -20.29
C LEU A 8 17.07 15.38 -19.34
N ALA A 9 18.08 14.62 -18.88
CA ALA A 9 17.86 13.55 -17.91
C ALA A 9 17.39 14.11 -16.55
N SER A 10 17.92 15.25 -16.13
CA SER A 10 17.46 15.91 -14.90
C SER A 10 16.02 16.43 -15.02
N VAL A 11 15.64 16.95 -16.18
CA VAL A 11 14.28 17.43 -16.44
C VAL A 11 13.31 16.24 -16.55
N THR A 12 13.67 15.16 -17.26
CA THR A 12 12.81 13.98 -17.38
C THR A 12 12.64 13.26 -16.04
N ASN A 13 13.67 13.22 -15.20
CA ASN A 13 13.58 12.64 -13.85
C ASN A 13 12.79 13.53 -12.86
N ALA A 14 12.58 14.82 -13.17
CA ALA A 14 11.71 15.70 -12.37
C ALA A 14 10.21 15.42 -12.61
N PHE A 15 9.86 14.82 -13.75
CA PHE A 15 8.48 14.44 -14.03
C PHE A 15 8.19 13.02 -13.53
N VAL A 16 7.41 12.94 -12.47
CA VAL A 16 6.90 11.65 -11.98
C VAL A 16 5.95 11.07 -13.03
N PRO A 17 6.15 9.82 -13.51
CA PRO A 17 5.26 9.21 -14.48
C PRO A 17 3.84 9.11 -13.94
N VAL A 18 2.87 9.14 -14.84
CA VAL A 18 1.46 8.95 -14.54
C VAL A 18 1.08 7.52 -14.84
N HIS A 19 0.39 6.86 -13.90
CA HIS A 19 -0.09 5.50 -14.10
C HIS A 19 -1.09 5.42 -15.29
N PRO A 20 -1.02 4.37 -16.13
CA PRO A 20 -1.89 4.22 -17.32
C PRO A 20 -3.39 4.35 -17.04
N ASP A 21 -3.85 3.87 -15.87
CA ASP A 21 -5.25 4.02 -15.43
C ASP A 21 -5.70 5.47 -15.28
N GLY A 22 -4.77 6.41 -15.11
CA GLY A 22 -5.03 7.85 -15.02
C GLY A 22 -5.25 8.52 -16.37
N HIS A 23 -4.64 8.00 -17.45
CA HIS A 23 -4.59 8.67 -18.74
C HIS A 23 -5.98 9.05 -19.27
N LYS A 24 -6.96 8.14 -19.18
CA LYS A 24 -8.34 8.40 -19.61
C LYS A 24 -9.04 9.52 -18.82
N PHE A 25 -8.79 9.59 -17.51
CA PHE A 25 -9.38 10.63 -16.66
C PHE A 25 -8.77 12.00 -16.95
N ILE A 26 -7.45 12.04 -17.15
CA ILE A 26 -6.71 13.26 -17.51
C ILE A 26 -7.16 13.74 -18.90
N ALA A 27 -7.31 12.85 -19.88
CA ALA A 27 -7.79 13.20 -21.21
C ALA A 27 -9.21 13.78 -21.16
N ILE A 28 -10.13 13.14 -20.43
CA ILE A 28 -11.51 13.63 -20.26
C ILE A 28 -11.50 15.00 -19.56
N ALA A 29 -10.76 15.15 -18.45
CA ALA A 29 -10.64 16.41 -17.74
C ALA A 29 -10.04 17.51 -18.61
N GLY A 30 -9.03 17.19 -19.44
CA GLY A 30 -8.43 18.12 -20.41
C GLY A 30 -9.42 18.61 -21.46
N VAL A 31 -10.21 17.70 -22.05
CA VAL A 31 -11.25 18.08 -23.02
C VAL A 31 -12.31 18.99 -22.36
N ILE A 32 -12.78 18.64 -21.17
CA ILE A 32 -13.72 19.49 -20.41
C ILE A 32 -13.09 20.87 -20.15
N THR A 33 -11.82 20.92 -19.76
CA THR A 33 -11.10 22.17 -19.52
C THR A 33 -11.07 23.05 -20.76
N LEU A 34 -10.79 22.49 -21.95
CA LEU A 34 -10.81 23.24 -23.21
C LEU A 34 -12.20 23.83 -23.51
N ILE A 35 -13.24 23.05 -23.29
CA ILE A 35 -14.64 23.53 -23.46
C ILE A 35 -14.92 24.66 -22.48
N LEU A 36 -14.49 24.54 -21.23
CA LEU A 36 -14.68 25.58 -20.19
C LEU A 36 -13.96 26.87 -20.56
N PHE A 37 -12.77 26.83 -21.16
CA PHE A 37 -12.08 28.03 -21.67
C PHE A 37 -12.85 28.75 -22.76
N VAL A 38 -13.54 28.00 -23.65
CA VAL A 38 -14.37 28.59 -24.70
C VAL A 38 -15.61 29.26 -24.10
N ILE A 39 -16.21 28.71 -23.05
CA ILE A 39 -17.41 29.27 -22.40
C ILE A 39 -17.04 30.50 -21.55
N ALA A 40 -16.04 30.37 -20.67
CA ALA A 40 -15.58 31.44 -19.79
C ALA A 40 -14.15 31.17 -19.32
N PRO A 41 -13.15 32.03 -19.62
CA PRO A 41 -11.76 31.84 -19.21
C PRO A 41 -11.55 31.51 -17.72
N PRO A 42 -12.25 32.15 -16.75
CA PRO A 42 -12.10 31.79 -15.34
C PRO A 42 -12.45 30.33 -15.04
N LEU A 43 -13.50 29.77 -15.69
CA LEU A 43 -13.88 28.35 -15.54
C LEU A 43 -12.82 27.45 -16.17
N GLY A 44 -12.21 27.87 -17.27
CA GLY A 44 -11.09 27.17 -17.90
C GLY A 44 -9.90 27.01 -16.95
N TRP A 45 -9.56 28.04 -16.18
CA TRP A 45 -8.48 27.95 -15.18
C TRP A 45 -8.81 26.99 -14.03
N ILE A 46 -10.07 26.96 -13.57
CA ILE A 46 -10.53 25.97 -12.59
C ILE A 46 -10.39 24.56 -13.16
N GLY A 47 -10.81 24.38 -14.43
CA GLY A 47 -10.64 23.11 -15.14
C GLY A 47 -9.16 22.68 -15.28
N ALA A 48 -8.26 23.62 -15.58
CA ALA A 48 -6.84 23.36 -15.68
C ALA A 48 -6.24 22.89 -14.34
N ILE A 49 -6.61 23.54 -13.23
CA ILE A 49 -6.20 23.13 -11.88
C ILE A 49 -6.73 21.73 -11.57
N ALA A 50 -7.99 21.43 -11.88
CA ALA A 50 -8.58 20.10 -11.67
C ALA A 50 -7.89 19.02 -12.52
N THR A 51 -7.53 19.34 -13.78
CA THR A 51 -6.80 18.42 -14.67
C THR A 51 -5.38 18.16 -14.13
N ALA A 52 -4.68 19.21 -13.69
CA ALA A 52 -3.36 19.08 -13.07
C ALA A 52 -3.44 18.24 -11.77
N PHE A 53 -4.46 18.46 -10.95
CA PHE A 53 -4.69 17.63 -9.75
C PHE A 53 -4.97 16.17 -10.11
N CYS A 54 -5.73 15.90 -11.18
CA CYS A 54 -5.98 14.54 -11.67
C CYS A 54 -4.65 13.86 -12.06
N ALA A 55 -3.78 14.56 -12.79
CA ALA A 55 -2.45 14.05 -13.15
C ALA A 55 -1.58 13.78 -11.90
N TYR A 56 -1.60 14.70 -10.94
CA TYR A 56 -0.90 14.57 -9.67
C TYR A 56 -1.40 13.37 -8.86
N PHE A 57 -2.71 13.15 -8.83
CA PHE A 57 -3.32 12.01 -8.11
C PHE A 57 -2.86 10.66 -8.68
N PHE A 58 -2.80 10.53 -10.01
CA PHE A 58 -2.39 9.30 -10.68
C PHE A 58 -0.87 9.17 -10.86
N ARG A 59 -0.06 9.99 -10.17
CA ARG A 59 1.40 9.86 -10.23
C ARG A 59 1.86 8.51 -9.68
N ASP A 60 2.85 7.93 -10.35
CA ASP A 60 3.40 6.62 -10.01
C ASP A 60 4.94 6.71 -9.96
N PRO A 61 5.50 7.26 -8.87
CA PRO A 61 6.94 7.40 -8.72
C PRO A 61 7.64 6.05 -8.63
N GLU A 62 8.82 5.94 -9.20
CA GLU A 62 9.71 4.83 -8.93
C GLU A 62 10.12 4.83 -7.45
N ARG A 63 10.37 3.64 -6.89
CA ARG A 63 10.73 3.47 -5.48
C ARG A 63 12.00 2.67 -5.33
N VAL A 64 12.82 3.07 -4.38
CA VAL A 64 14.05 2.36 -4.02
C VAL A 64 13.77 1.47 -2.81
N VAL A 65 13.55 0.19 -3.08
CA VAL A 65 13.25 -0.79 -2.02
C VAL A 65 14.52 -1.10 -1.23
N PRO A 66 14.50 -1.06 0.11
CA PRO A 66 15.64 -1.43 0.95
C PRO A 66 16.11 -2.86 0.66
N LYS A 67 17.43 -3.04 0.46
CA LYS A 67 18.05 -4.34 0.18
C LYS A 67 18.24 -5.15 1.47
N ARG A 68 17.14 -5.42 2.19
CA ARG A 68 17.13 -6.21 3.43
C ARG A 68 16.12 -7.35 3.29
N GLN A 69 16.55 -8.59 3.51
CA GLN A 69 15.69 -9.76 3.39
C GLN A 69 14.66 -9.88 4.53
N ASP A 70 14.95 -9.27 5.67
CA ASP A 70 14.11 -9.25 6.87
C ASP A 70 13.15 -8.04 6.91
N ALA A 71 13.29 -7.08 5.98
CA ALA A 71 12.47 -5.87 5.96
C ALA A 71 11.10 -6.15 5.37
N LEU A 72 10.07 -5.67 6.07
CA LEU A 72 8.70 -5.56 5.60
C LEU A 72 8.41 -4.07 5.37
N VAL A 73 8.34 -3.68 4.09
CA VAL A 73 8.16 -2.27 3.71
C VAL A 73 6.69 -1.85 3.70
N SER A 74 6.44 -0.55 3.75
CA SER A 74 5.08 -0.02 3.64
C SER A 74 4.44 -0.41 2.31
N ALA A 75 3.20 -0.85 2.38
CA ALA A 75 2.41 -1.15 1.18
C ALA A 75 1.84 0.10 0.51
N ALA A 76 1.81 1.24 1.19
CA ALA A 76 1.20 2.48 0.71
C ALA A 76 1.92 3.72 1.22
N ASP A 77 1.73 4.84 0.50
CA ASP A 77 2.08 6.17 0.96
C ASP A 77 0.99 6.70 1.90
N GLY A 78 1.39 7.42 2.94
CA GLY A 78 0.44 8.06 3.84
C GLY A 78 0.92 8.13 5.28
N LYS A 79 -0.01 8.22 6.22
CA LYS A 79 0.29 8.23 7.66
C LYS A 79 -0.09 6.91 8.31
N VAL A 80 0.77 6.40 9.17
CA VAL A 80 0.43 5.30 10.07
C VAL A 80 -0.69 5.77 11.01
N SER A 81 -1.90 5.31 10.77
CA SER A 81 -3.10 5.74 11.50
C SER A 81 -3.38 4.87 12.72
N SER A 82 -2.98 3.60 12.71
CA SER A 82 -3.22 2.66 13.80
C SER A 82 -2.18 1.54 13.80
N ILE A 83 -1.81 1.08 14.99
CA ILE A 83 -1.06 -0.15 15.23
C ILE A 83 -1.82 -0.90 16.32
N ALA A 84 -2.36 -2.08 16.01
CA ALA A 84 -3.21 -2.83 16.92
C ALA A 84 -3.02 -4.33 16.78
N GLU A 85 -3.21 -5.06 17.86
CA GLU A 85 -3.25 -6.51 17.86
C GLU A 85 -4.69 -7.00 17.71
N VAL A 86 -5.00 -7.56 16.55
CA VAL A 86 -6.37 -7.93 16.15
C VAL A 86 -6.40 -9.31 15.48
N VAL A 87 -7.56 -9.95 15.49
CA VAL A 87 -7.79 -11.18 14.71
C VAL A 87 -7.90 -10.79 13.22
N PRO A 88 -7.12 -11.42 12.32
CA PRO A 88 -7.21 -11.14 10.89
C PRO A 88 -8.60 -11.51 10.33
N PRO A 89 -9.11 -10.76 9.34
CA PRO A 89 -10.30 -11.15 8.61
C PRO A 89 -10.15 -12.52 7.95
N ARG A 90 -11.25 -13.29 7.93
CA ARG A 90 -11.27 -14.67 7.39
C ARG A 90 -10.85 -14.75 5.92
N GLU A 91 -11.06 -13.69 5.17
CA GLU A 91 -10.67 -13.56 3.75
C GLU A 91 -9.17 -13.73 3.54
N LEU A 92 -8.35 -13.40 4.53
CA LEU A 92 -6.89 -13.55 4.47
C LEU A 92 -6.41 -14.99 4.70
N ALA A 93 -7.25 -15.86 5.30
CA ALA A 93 -6.90 -17.24 5.66
C ALA A 93 -5.61 -17.33 6.52
N LEU A 94 -5.43 -16.40 7.47
CA LEU A 94 -4.27 -16.33 8.37
C LEU A 94 -4.49 -17.01 9.72
N GLY A 95 -5.65 -17.67 9.92
CA GLY A 95 -6.08 -18.26 11.20
C GLY A 95 -6.75 -17.24 12.13
N ASP A 96 -7.15 -17.71 13.32
CA ASP A 96 -7.88 -16.90 14.31
C ASP A 96 -6.98 -16.33 15.42
N GLU A 97 -5.66 -16.53 15.30
CA GLU A 97 -4.71 -15.95 16.23
C GLU A 97 -4.57 -14.45 15.98
N LYS A 98 -4.46 -13.67 17.06
CA LYS A 98 -4.21 -12.24 16.95
C LYS A 98 -2.87 -11.96 16.26
N ARG A 99 -2.86 -10.94 15.41
CA ARG A 99 -1.68 -10.43 14.72
C ARG A 99 -1.60 -8.93 14.83
N ILE A 100 -0.40 -8.41 14.78
CA ILE A 100 -0.21 -6.97 14.70
C ILE A 100 -0.69 -6.50 13.32
N ARG A 101 -1.62 -5.56 13.32
CA ARG A 101 -2.07 -4.81 12.15
C ARG A 101 -1.44 -3.43 12.18
N VAL A 102 -0.76 -3.05 11.12
CA VAL A 102 -0.32 -1.67 10.86
C VAL A 102 -1.20 -1.09 9.77
N SER A 103 -1.93 -0.03 10.10
CA SER A 103 -2.83 0.67 9.18
C SER A 103 -2.18 1.94 8.66
N VAL A 104 -2.14 2.13 7.34
CA VAL A 104 -1.65 3.34 6.68
C VAL A 104 -2.83 4.01 5.98
N PHE A 105 -3.12 5.26 6.35
CA PHE A 105 -4.15 6.09 5.74
C PHE A 105 -3.56 6.93 4.63
N LEU A 106 -4.16 6.84 3.45
CA LEU A 106 -3.78 7.61 2.25
C LEU A 106 -4.72 8.80 2.11
N SER A 107 -4.22 10.01 2.28
CA SER A 107 -4.96 11.23 1.94
C SER A 107 -5.06 11.38 0.41
N VAL A 108 -5.96 12.21 -0.08
CA VAL A 108 -6.10 12.46 -1.53
C VAL A 108 -4.84 13.07 -2.18
N LEU A 109 -3.90 13.55 -1.38
CA LEU A 109 -2.62 14.11 -1.84
C LEU A 109 -1.50 13.06 -1.90
N ASP A 110 -1.70 11.88 -1.32
CA ASP A 110 -0.71 10.80 -1.31
C ASP A 110 -0.70 10.02 -2.63
N VAL A 111 0.32 9.19 -2.85
CA VAL A 111 0.35 8.24 -3.98
C VAL A 111 -0.58 7.09 -3.66
N HIS A 112 -1.48 6.77 -4.59
CA HIS A 112 -2.50 5.74 -4.39
C HIS A 112 -2.15 4.38 -5.00
N ILE A 113 -0.93 4.23 -5.47
CA ILE A 113 -0.39 2.92 -5.89
C ILE A 113 -0.05 2.11 -4.66
N VAL A 114 -0.62 0.91 -4.57
CA VAL A 114 -0.34 -0.05 -3.49
C VAL A 114 0.73 -1.02 -3.96
N ARG A 115 1.68 -1.31 -3.05
CA ARG A 115 2.85 -2.15 -3.32
C ARG A 115 2.91 -3.33 -2.37
N THR A 116 3.62 -4.39 -2.79
CA THR A 116 3.88 -5.53 -1.88
C THR A 116 4.85 -5.11 -0.77
N PRO A 117 4.57 -5.48 0.48
CA PRO A 117 5.49 -5.19 1.58
C PRO A 117 6.72 -6.12 1.60
N VAL A 118 6.67 -7.25 0.92
CA VAL A 118 7.72 -8.28 0.92
C VAL A 118 7.65 -9.10 -0.38
N ALA A 119 8.74 -9.72 -0.77
CA ALA A 119 8.74 -10.69 -1.86
C ALA A 119 8.03 -11.98 -1.43
N GLY A 120 7.25 -12.57 -2.33
CA GLY A 120 6.51 -13.80 -2.03
C GLY A 120 5.54 -14.21 -3.13
N ARG A 121 4.60 -15.06 -2.77
CA ARG A 121 3.51 -15.52 -3.64
C ARG A 121 2.17 -15.09 -3.07
N ILE A 122 1.29 -14.60 -3.93
CA ILE A 122 -0.10 -14.30 -3.57
C ILE A 122 -0.84 -15.62 -3.36
N THR A 123 -1.23 -15.90 -2.12
CA THR A 123 -1.94 -17.13 -1.74
C THR A 123 -3.45 -16.96 -1.70
N ARG A 124 -3.92 -15.71 -1.58
CA ARG A 124 -5.34 -15.36 -1.56
C ARG A 124 -5.55 -14.01 -2.23
N SER A 125 -6.67 -13.90 -2.97
CA SER A 125 -7.10 -12.65 -3.58
C SER A 125 -8.63 -12.62 -3.56
N VAL A 126 -9.22 -11.95 -2.54
CA VAL A 126 -10.66 -11.95 -2.28
C VAL A 126 -11.19 -10.53 -2.28
N TYR A 127 -12.12 -10.24 -3.19
CA TYR A 127 -12.85 -8.98 -3.20
C TYR A 127 -14.11 -9.10 -2.34
N VAL A 128 -14.33 -8.12 -1.49
CA VAL A 128 -15.51 -8.03 -0.63
C VAL A 128 -16.23 -6.72 -0.94
N PRO A 129 -17.44 -6.77 -1.52
CA PRO A 129 -18.25 -5.58 -1.73
C PRO A 129 -18.67 -4.99 -0.38
N GLY A 130 -18.79 -3.66 -0.31
CA GLY A 130 -19.14 -2.99 0.94
C GLY A 130 -19.60 -1.56 0.73
N LYS A 131 -19.65 -0.82 1.85
CA LYS A 131 -19.98 0.60 1.90
C LYS A 131 -18.74 1.46 1.56
N PHE A 132 -18.92 2.77 1.55
CA PHE A 132 -17.87 3.77 1.36
C PHE A 132 -17.91 4.76 2.54
N LEU A 133 -17.55 4.30 3.73
CA LEU A 133 -17.42 5.13 4.92
C LEU A 133 -16.03 5.78 4.94
N ASN A 134 -15.84 6.80 5.81
CA ASN A 134 -14.51 7.38 6.01
C ASN A 134 -13.52 6.28 6.44
N ALA A 135 -12.45 6.09 5.66
CA ALA A 135 -11.47 5.03 5.87
C ALA A 135 -10.63 5.18 7.16
N GLU A 136 -10.61 6.35 7.79
CA GLU A 136 -9.98 6.57 9.10
C GLU A 136 -10.71 5.85 10.25
N LEU A 137 -12.00 5.58 10.10
CA LEU A 137 -12.80 4.92 11.13
C LEU A 137 -12.44 3.43 11.21
N ASP A 138 -12.33 2.89 12.43
CA ASP A 138 -12.08 1.45 12.63
C ASP A 138 -13.15 0.56 11.98
N LYS A 139 -14.42 1.00 12.00
CA LYS A 139 -15.54 0.32 11.33
C LYS A 139 -15.38 0.19 9.81
N ALA A 140 -14.57 1.04 9.19
CA ALA A 140 -14.31 0.96 7.75
C ALA A 140 -13.61 -0.36 7.36
N SER A 141 -12.85 -0.99 8.25
CA SER A 141 -12.24 -2.31 8.02
C SER A 141 -13.28 -3.40 7.76
N ASP A 142 -14.43 -3.31 8.39
CA ASP A 142 -15.43 -4.37 8.36
C ASP A 142 -16.57 -4.09 7.37
N GLU A 143 -16.92 -2.81 7.17
CA GLU A 143 -18.09 -2.42 6.40
C GLU A 143 -17.79 -1.92 4.99
N ASN A 144 -16.58 -1.40 4.72
CA ASN A 144 -16.23 -0.83 3.42
C ASN A 144 -15.87 -1.89 2.39
N GLU A 145 -16.05 -1.49 1.10
CA GLU A 145 -15.49 -2.23 -0.03
C GLU A 145 -13.99 -2.44 0.20
N ARG A 146 -13.55 -3.69 0.09
CA ARG A 146 -12.17 -4.07 0.36
C ARG A 146 -11.67 -5.20 -0.53
N GLN A 147 -10.36 -5.22 -0.75
CA GLN A 147 -9.64 -6.31 -1.38
C GLN A 147 -8.67 -6.92 -0.37
N ALA A 148 -8.82 -8.19 -0.09
CA ALA A 148 -7.93 -8.97 0.76
C ALA A 148 -6.91 -9.71 -0.10
N LEU A 149 -5.62 -9.58 0.25
CA LEU A 149 -4.51 -10.28 -0.38
C LEU A 149 -3.70 -11.00 0.70
N GLY A 150 -3.63 -12.33 0.62
CA GLY A 150 -2.70 -13.15 1.41
C GLY A 150 -1.38 -13.28 0.66
N ILE A 151 -0.26 -13.16 1.36
CA ILE A 151 1.08 -13.32 0.79
C ILE A 151 1.86 -14.32 1.62
N GLU A 152 2.55 -15.25 0.97
CA GLU A 152 3.48 -16.17 1.60
C GLU A 152 4.88 -15.94 1.07
N THR A 153 5.83 -15.68 1.99
CA THR A 153 7.24 -15.48 1.65
C THR A 153 7.91 -16.80 1.26
N GLY A 154 9.08 -16.72 0.62
CA GLY A 154 9.89 -17.90 0.32
C GLY A 154 10.32 -18.71 1.55
N THR A 155 10.25 -18.13 2.76
CA THR A 155 10.51 -18.78 4.06
C THR A 155 9.23 -19.30 4.72
N GLY A 156 8.08 -19.30 4.02
CA GLY A 156 6.81 -19.80 4.55
C GLY A 156 6.10 -18.87 5.53
N LYS A 157 6.58 -17.65 5.74
CA LYS A 157 5.89 -16.67 6.58
C LYS A 157 4.69 -16.09 5.85
N LYS A 158 3.53 -16.06 6.53
CA LYS A 158 2.27 -15.57 5.97
C LYS A 158 1.92 -14.21 6.54
N LEU A 159 1.56 -13.29 5.67
CA LEU A 159 1.08 -11.95 5.98
C LEU A 159 -0.15 -11.62 5.14
N GLY A 160 -0.88 -10.58 5.53
CA GLY A 160 -2.08 -10.15 4.81
C GLY A 160 -2.06 -8.66 4.53
N LEU A 161 -2.69 -8.29 3.42
CA LEU A 161 -3.01 -6.91 3.07
C LEU A 161 -4.52 -6.79 2.90
N ILE A 162 -5.09 -5.73 3.46
CA ILE A 162 -6.46 -5.32 3.15
C ILE A 162 -6.39 -3.92 2.56
N LEU A 163 -6.78 -3.79 1.31
CA LEU A 163 -6.97 -2.52 0.64
C LEU A 163 -8.42 -2.09 0.90
N ILE A 164 -8.64 -0.95 1.50
CA ILE A 164 -9.96 -0.47 1.95
C ILE A 164 -10.29 0.81 1.22
N ALA A 165 -11.41 0.82 0.50
CA ALA A 165 -11.92 1.99 -0.16
C ALA A 165 -12.50 2.99 0.86
N GLY A 166 -12.22 4.29 0.71
CA GLY A 166 -12.79 5.34 1.55
C GLY A 166 -14.04 5.99 0.94
N LEU A 167 -14.50 7.08 1.56
CA LEU A 167 -15.76 7.77 1.25
C LEU A 167 -15.88 8.22 -0.22
N ILE A 168 -14.79 8.67 -0.82
CA ILE A 168 -14.75 9.16 -2.21
C ILE A 168 -14.27 8.04 -3.16
N ALA A 169 -13.61 7.03 -2.62
CA ALA A 169 -13.13 5.88 -3.36
C ALA A 169 -14.32 5.08 -3.89
N ARG A 170 -14.30 4.80 -5.21
CA ARG A 170 -15.35 3.99 -5.84
C ARG A 170 -14.80 2.75 -6.53
N ARG A 171 -13.50 2.49 -6.40
CA ARG A 171 -12.92 1.29 -7.00
C ARG A 171 -11.52 0.99 -6.46
N ILE A 172 -11.34 -0.26 -6.06
CA ILE A 172 -10.03 -0.89 -5.87
C ILE A 172 -9.70 -1.63 -7.17
N VAL A 173 -8.52 -1.39 -7.70
CA VAL A 173 -7.99 -2.09 -8.87
C VAL A 173 -6.80 -2.91 -8.42
N THR A 174 -6.83 -4.22 -8.65
CA THR A 174 -5.71 -5.13 -8.38
C THR A 174 -5.04 -5.52 -9.69
N PHE A 175 -3.70 -5.55 -9.67
CA PHE A 175 -2.87 -5.92 -10.83
C PHE A 175 -2.38 -7.36 -10.75
N VAL A 176 -2.57 -8.00 -9.59
CA VAL A 176 -2.12 -9.37 -9.31
C VAL A 176 -3.29 -10.25 -8.88
N GLY A 177 -3.21 -11.52 -9.25
CA GLY A 177 -4.17 -12.55 -8.83
C GLY A 177 -3.54 -13.60 -7.93
N GLU A 178 -4.40 -14.50 -7.43
CA GLU A 178 -3.97 -15.66 -6.66
C GLU A 178 -2.99 -16.53 -7.48
N GLY A 179 -1.90 -16.96 -6.84
CA GLY A 179 -0.82 -17.71 -7.48
C GLY A 179 0.31 -16.87 -8.06
N ALA A 180 0.15 -15.55 -8.21
CA ALA A 180 1.20 -14.68 -8.74
C ALA A 180 2.41 -14.61 -7.80
N SER A 181 3.62 -14.63 -8.36
CA SER A 181 4.86 -14.31 -7.65
C SER A 181 5.12 -12.81 -7.74
N VAL A 182 5.51 -12.21 -6.64
CA VAL A 182 5.71 -10.77 -6.52
C VAL A 182 7.03 -10.45 -5.80
N SER A 183 7.66 -9.35 -6.21
CA SER A 183 8.86 -8.81 -5.56
C SER A 183 8.48 -7.81 -4.48
N ALA A 184 9.37 -7.57 -3.51
CA ALA A 184 9.16 -6.51 -2.52
C ALA A 184 9.05 -5.15 -3.23
N GLY A 185 8.08 -4.31 -2.82
CA GLY A 185 7.82 -3.01 -3.42
C GLY A 185 7.16 -3.03 -4.81
N GLU A 186 6.84 -4.21 -5.35
CA GLU A 186 6.13 -4.33 -6.64
C GLU A 186 4.73 -3.74 -6.56
N ARG A 187 4.29 -3.09 -7.64
CA ARG A 187 2.94 -2.51 -7.77
C ARG A 187 1.90 -3.60 -7.86
N ILE A 188 0.97 -3.66 -6.93
CA ILE A 188 -0.06 -4.72 -6.87
C ILE A 188 -1.48 -4.19 -7.01
N GLY A 189 -1.68 -2.90 -6.94
CA GLY A 189 -3.00 -2.30 -7.08
C GLY A 189 -3.00 -0.80 -6.98
N LEU A 190 -4.18 -0.25 -7.13
CA LEU A 190 -4.49 1.19 -7.03
C LEU A 190 -5.85 1.36 -6.35
N ILE A 191 -5.94 2.27 -5.39
CA ILE A 191 -7.21 2.65 -4.77
C ILE A 191 -7.52 4.10 -5.17
N ARG A 192 -8.73 4.35 -5.71
CA ARG A 192 -9.09 5.70 -6.17
C ARG A 192 -9.74 6.51 -5.04
N PHE A 193 -9.10 7.65 -4.67
CA PHE A 193 -9.56 8.72 -3.77
C PHE A 193 -9.80 8.33 -2.30
N GLY A 194 -8.82 8.64 -1.45
CA GLY A 194 -8.89 8.50 0.01
C GLY A 194 -9.14 7.07 0.48
N SER A 195 -8.17 6.46 1.11
CA SER A 195 -8.18 5.03 1.36
C SER A 195 -7.33 4.66 2.57
N ARG A 196 -7.39 3.40 2.96
CA ARG A 196 -6.51 2.83 3.97
C ARG A 196 -5.99 1.48 3.50
N VAL A 197 -4.75 1.19 3.82
CA VAL A 197 -4.16 -0.13 3.64
C VAL A 197 -3.77 -0.68 5.00
N ASP A 198 -4.32 -1.85 5.34
CA ASP A 198 -4.00 -2.58 6.55
C ASP A 198 -3.02 -3.71 6.23
N VAL A 199 -1.89 -3.74 6.94
CA VAL A 199 -0.87 -4.78 6.82
C VAL A 199 -0.91 -5.65 8.07
N TYR A 200 -1.29 -6.92 7.92
CA TYR A 200 -1.28 -7.92 8.98
C TYR A 200 0.06 -8.63 8.99
N LEU A 201 0.85 -8.37 10.01
CA LEU A 201 2.22 -8.86 10.11
C LEU A 201 2.27 -10.37 10.41
N PRO A 202 3.34 -11.06 9.97
CA PRO A 202 3.62 -12.42 10.43
C PRO A 202 3.83 -12.47 11.95
N ALA A 203 3.59 -13.62 12.55
CA ALA A 203 3.88 -13.82 13.97
C ALA A 203 5.36 -13.55 14.28
N GLY A 204 5.62 -12.88 15.39
CA GLY A 204 6.98 -12.51 15.85
C GLY A 204 7.63 -11.37 15.09
N ALA A 205 6.95 -10.70 14.17
CA ALA A 205 7.49 -9.52 13.50
C ALA A 205 7.62 -8.35 14.49
N LYS A 206 8.72 -7.60 14.41
CA LYS A 206 8.98 -6.42 15.24
C LYS A 206 8.60 -5.16 14.48
N VAL A 207 7.63 -4.40 14.99
CA VAL A 207 7.23 -3.11 14.41
C VAL A 207 8.31 -2.06 14.63
N LEU A 208 8.60 -1.26 13.61
CA LEU A 208 9.63 -0.21 13.61
C LEU A 208 9.07 1.20 13.42
N VAL A 209 7.77 1.33 13.26
CA VAL A 209 7.10 2.62 13.05
C VAL A 209 6.18 2.96 14.21
N SER A 210 5.79 4.23 14.29
CA SER A 210 4.86 4.74 15.30
C SER A 210 3.62 5.35 14.64
N VAL A 211 2.50 5.37 15.37
CA VAL A 211 1.27 6.08 14.94
C VAL A 211 1.59 7.55 14.71
N GLY A 212 1.08 8.11 13.60
CA GLY A 212 1.35 9.47 13.15
C GLY A 212 2.58 9.62 12.25
N GLN A 213 3.44 8.61 12.15
CA GLN A 213 4.59 8.62 11.25
C GLN A 213 4.15 8.59 9.78
N THR A 214 4.84 9.34 8.93
CA THR A 214 4.68 9.25 7.47
C THR A 214 5.40 8.02 6.95
N ALA A 215 4.71 7.24 6.14
CA ALA A 215 5.23 6.07 5.45
C ALA A 215 5.24 6.30 3.94
N ILE A 216 6.27 5.80 3.28
CA ILE A 216 6.43 5.81 1.82
C ILE A 216 6.36 4.36 1.33
N GLY A 217 5.38 4.07 0.46
CA GLY A 217 5.15 2.75 -0.10
C GLY A 217 6.35 2.20 -0.85
N GLY A 218 6.79 1.00 -0.50
CA GLY A 218 7.99 0.36 -1.05
C GLY A 218 9.31 0.78 -0.43
N GLU A 219 9.36 1.84 0.41
CA GLU A 219 10.62 2.38 0.96
C GLU A 219 10.66 2.35 2.49
N THR A 220 9.61 2.81 3.18
CA THR A 220 9.60 2.84 4.65
C THR A 220 9.49 1.43 5.20
N VAL A 221 10.46 1.01 6.02
CA VAL A 221 10.41 -0.29 6.72
C VAL A 221 9.41 -0.19 7.86
N LEU A 222 8.28 -0.90 7.75
CA LEU A 222 7.23 -0.96 8.79
C LEU A 222 7.61 -1.92 9.90
N ALA A 223 8.24 -3.04 9.55
CA ALA A 223 8.59 -4.08 10.52
C ALA A 223 9.77 -4.92 10.04
N GLU A 224 10.39 -5.62 10.98
CA GLU A 224 11.37 -6.67 10.75
C GLU A 224 10.71 -8.04 10.93
N LEU A 225 10.95 -8.93 9.97
CA LEU A 225 10.57 -10.33 10.08
C LEU A 225 11.48 -11.02 11.11
N ALA A 226 10.89 -11.76 12.04
CA ALA A 226 11.68 -12.54 13.01
C ALA A 226 12.72 -13.40 12.26
N SER A 227 13.99 -13.32 12.64
CA SER A 227 15.02 -14.19 12.09
C SER A 227 14.82 -15.62 12.61
N GLU A 228 15.20 -16.64 11.82
CA GLU A 228 15.16 -18.04 12.28
C GLU A 228 16.04 -18.27 13.53
N ALA A 229 17.09 -17.48 13.69
CA ALA A 229 17.97 -17.51 14.86
C ALA A 229 17.20 -17.10 16.13
N SER A 230 16.44 -16.01 16.10
CA SER A 230 15.66 -15.56 17.27
C SER A 230 14.53 -16.53 17.63
N THR A 231 13.94 -17.19 16.66
CA THR A 231 12.89 -18.20 16.89
C THR A 231 13.48 -19.46 17.55
N ARG A 232 14.70 -19.85 17.18
CA ARG A 232 15.42 -20.99 17.80
C ARG A 232 15.84 -20.70 19.24
N GLU A 233 16.30 -19.48 19.53
CA GLU A 233 16.68 -19.07 20.91
C GLU A 233 15.48 -19.06 21.84
N VAL A 234 14.35 -18.48 21.42
CA VAL A 234 13.10 -18.50 22.21
C VAL A 234 12.61 -19.93 22.42
N GLY A 235 12.63 -20.76 21.39
CA GLY A 235 12.25 -22.17 21.49
C GLY A 235 13.16 -22.99 22.39
N ALA A 236 14.47 -22.69 22.44
CA ALA A 236 15.43 -23.33 23.32
C ALA A 236 15.24 -22.89 24.78
N LEU A 237 14.96 -21.60 25.03
CA LEU A 237 14.66 -21.07 26.37
C LEU A 237 13.38 -21.67 26.94
N VAL A 238 12.30 -21.74 26.16
CA VAL A 238 11.03 -22.34 26.60
C VAL A 238 11.20 -23.84 26.92
N ARG A 239 11.96 -24.57 26.09
CA ARG A 239 12.26 -25.99 26.38
C ARG A 239 13.12 -26.15 27.63
N SER A 240 14.08 -25.26 27.89
CA SER A 240 14.92 -25.33 29.08
C SER A 240 14.16 -25.02 30.38
N GLU A 241 13.15 -24.17 30.32
CA GLU A 241 12.26 -23.88 31.45
C GLU A 241 11.28 -25.05 31.75
N LEU A 242 10.72 -25.65 30.71
CA LEU A 242 9.84 -26.82 30.86
C LEU A 242 10.55 -28.08 31.37
N MET A 243 11.86 -28.19 31.23
CA MET A 243 12.66 -29.32 31.80
C MET A 243 13.14 -29.08 33.21
N LYS A 244 12.94 -27.89 33.77
CA LYS A 244 13.36 -27.54 35.16
C LYS A 244 12.20 -27.60 36.19
N GLY A 245 10.98 -27.84 35.74
CA GLY A 245 9.79 -28.04 36.57
C GLY A 245 9.31 -29.49 36.53
#